data_7f9ce13c9afeec044b120d844e97e440
#
_entry.id   7f9ce13c9afeec044b120d844e97e440
#
_cell.length_a   1.000
_cell.length_b   1.000
_cell.length_c   1.000
_cell.angle_alpha   90.00
_cell.angle_beta   90.00
_cell.angle_gamma   90.00
#
_symmetry.space_group_name_H-M   'P 1'
#
loop_
_entity.id
_entity.type
_entity.pdbx_description
1 polymer ?
#
loop_
_entity_poly.entity_id
_entity_poly.type
_entity_poly.pdbx_seq_one_letter_code
_entity_poly.pdbx_strand_id
1 'polypeptide(L)'
;MDKAQRQRGSIILHKEKKDGVDYVRIEYAGNGAIPLLLAQDTGVEMTGKDSACMAAAVFKLSDFYDRYSPHAYIDYSRVYVRHPRPKREYTLPEGYLELLEQKRYSPSTIKTYRAYFSDFVEYHKGRNIDRLKVADINRYILYLVNEKKISVSQQNMRINAIKFYYEQVKGGKRQYYGGITRAKEYKTVPEVLSKNEIKRILDQLSNIKHHCMISLVYSAGLRRSELLNLTPKDINSEMMSVRIMGKGKKCRYSLLSPKLLEELRRYFREYRPKKWLFEGETPGQPYSASALVKVLKEAARRAGIKHRVHVHMLRHSFATHLLEQGTDLHTIQELLGHNDIKTTAIYLHTSNAHKACLLYTSDAADDR
;
A
#
# COMPACT_ATOMS: atom_id res chain seq x y z
N MET A 1 10.35 4.47 31.60
CA MET A 1 10.21 3.10 31.05
C MET A 1 9.42 2.31 32.08
N ASP A 2 8.19 2.00 31.70
CA ASP A 2 7.24 1.31 32.57
C ASP A 2 7.72 -0.11 32.87
N LYS A 3 7.62 -0.54 34.13
CA LYS A 3 7.98 -1.91 34.61
C LYS A 3 7.25 -3.01 33.81
N ALA A 4 6.12 -2.69 33.17
CA ALA A 4 5.35 -3.61 32.34
C ALA A 4 6.05 -4.02 31.00
N GLN A 5 7.01 -3.25 30.47
CA GLN A 5 7.71 -3.61 29.23
C GLN A 5 8.88 -4.58 29.44
N ARG A 6 9.33 -4.82 30.67
CA ARG A 6 10.42 -5.77 31.00
C ARG A 6 9.97 -7.22 31.15
N GLN A 7 8.68 -7.54 31.02
CA GLN A 7 8.13 -8.90 31.20
C GLN A 7 7.57 -9.55 29.94
N ARG A 8 7.79 -9.00 28.76
CA ARG A 8 7.38 -9.67 27.51
C ARG A 8 8.38 -10.75 27.15
N GLY A 9 7.89 -11.99 27.00
CA GLY A 9 8.69 -13.09 26.48
C GLY A 9 8.95 -12.98 24.98
N SER A 10 9.67 -13.94 24.43
CA SER A 10 9.86 -14.13 22.99
C SER A 10 9.37 -15.50 22.56
N ILE A 11 8.78 -15.56 21.38
CA ILE A 11 8.36 -16.79 20.71
C ILE A 11 8.98 -16.79 19.30
N ILE A 12 9.66 -17.88 18.96
CA ILE A 12 10.23 -18.10 17.62
C ILE A 12 9.54 -19.32 17.03
N LEU A 13 8.98 -19.14 15.83
CA LEU A 13 8.29 -20.21 15.11
C LEU A 13 9.19 -20.79 14.03
N HIS A 14 9.30 -22.12 13.97
CA HIS A 14 10.05 -22.87 12.96
C HIS A 14 9.14 -23.81 12.21
N LYS A 15 9.37 -23.97 10.90
CA LYS A 15 8.74 -25.03 10.14
C LYS A 15 9.62 -26.27 10.17
N GLU A 16 9.08 -27.38 10.66
CA GLU A 16 9.76 -28.67 10.72
C GLU A 16 8.94 -29.75 10.01
N LYS A 17 9.62 -30.79 9.54
CA LYS A 17 8.99 -31.95 8.97
C LYS A 17 9.48 -33.21 9.73
N LYS A 18 8.54 -33.95 10.32
CA LYS A 18 8.83 -35.18 11.05
C LYS A 18 7.93 -36.29 10.53
N ASP A 19 8.48 -37.42 10.18
CA ASP A 19 7.77 -38.61 9.67
C ASP A 19 6.80 -38.32 8.50
N GLY A 20 7.18 -37.38 7.60
CA GLY A 20 6.39 -37.00 6.46
C GLY A 20 5.33 -35.91 6.74
N VAL A 21 5.09 -35.58 8.00
CA VAL A 21 4.10 -34.58 8.43
C VAL A 21 4.78 -33.22 8.69
N ASP A 22 4.16 -32.13 8.22
CA ASP A 22 4.63 -30.76 8.46
C ASP A 22 4.13 -30.27 9.83
N TYR A 23 5.06 -29.76 10.66
CA TYR A 23 4.81 -29.17 11.98
C TYR A 23 5.33 -27.74 12.06
N VAL A 24 4.76 -26.96 12.98
CA VAL A 24 5.29 -25.68 13.44
C VAL A 24 5.86 -25.90 14.84
N ARG A 25 7.18 -25.81 14.98
CA ARG A 25 7.85 -25.83 16.28
C ARG A 25 7.85 -24.43 16.85
N ILE A 26 7.52 -24.31 18.12
CA ILE A 26 7.37 -23.09 18.88
C ILE A 26 8.45 -23.09 19.96
N GLU A 27 9.45 -22.24 19.83
CA GLU A 27 10.45 -21.98 20.87
C GLU A 27 10.04 -20.71 21.63
N TYR A 28 10.13 -20.73 22.95
CA TYR A 28 9.74 -19.57 23.76
C TYR A 28 10.70 -19.34 24.92
N ALA A 29 10.82 -18.06 25.35
CA ALA A 29 11.64 -17.65 26.46
C ALA A 29 11.05 -16.44 27.20
N GLY A 30 11.34 -16.31 28.47
CA GLY A 30 11.25 -15.09 29.28
C GLY A 30 9.94 -14.84 30.03
N ASN A 31 8.75 -15.25 29.56
CA ASN A 31 7.49 -15.00 30.27
C ASN A 31 6.84 -16.32 30.73
N GLY A 32 6.72 -16.52 32.04
CA GLY A 32 6.12 -17.73 32.62
C GLY A 32 4.65 -18.00 32.29
N ALA A 33 3.94 -17.02 31.73
CA ALA A 33 2.56 -17.20 31.24
C ALA A 33 2.51 -17.92 29.89
N ILE A 34 3.58 -17.86 29.07
CA ILE A 34 3.61 -18.45 27.73
C ILE A 34 3.42 -19.97 27.77
N PRO A 35 4.20 -20.75 28.56
CA PRO A 35 4.03 -22.20 28.61
C PRO A 35 2.64 -22.62 29.13
N LEU A 36 2.06 -21.90 30.05
CA LEU A 36 0.72 -22.17 30.55
C LEU A 36 -0.35 -21.94 29.47
N LEU A 37 -0.22 -20.88 28.69
CA LEU A 37 -1.13 -20.59 27.57
C LEU A 37 -0.98 -21.63 26.45
N LEU A 38 0.26 -22.04 26.11
CA LEU A 38 0.51 -23.06 25.11
C LEU A 38 -0.05 -24.42 25.52
N ALA A 39 0.10 -24.80 26.80
CA ALA A 39 -0.45 -26.07 27.31
C ALA A 39 -1.98 -26.14 27.30
N GLN A 40 -2.66 -24.99 27.28
CA GLN A 40 -4.13 -24.88 27.18
C GLN A 40 -4.64 -24.83 25.74
N ASP A 41 -3.75 -24.68 24.76
CA ASP A 41 -4.15 -24.55 23.36
C ASP A 41 -4.40 -25.91 22.72
N THR A 42 -5.54 -26.05 22.08
CA THR A 42 -5.93 -27.29 21.39
C THR A 42 -4.98 -27.57 20.22
N GLY A 43 -4.35 -28.75 20.24
CA GLY A 43 -3.44 -29.17 19.17
C GLY A 43 -1.97 -28.73 19.35
N VAL A 44 -1.63 -28.13 20.49
CA VAL A 44 -0.25 -27.86 20.89
C VAL A 44 0.26 -28.99 21.77
N GLU A 45 1.38 -29.57 21.38
CA GLU A 45 2.10 -30.59 22.16
C GLU A 45 3.38 -29.97 22.72
N MET A 46 3.57 -30.06 24.04
CA MET A 46 4.79 -29.61 24.71
C MET A 46 5.91 -30.62 24.45
N THR A 47 6.99 -30.18 23.80
CA THR A 47 8.10 -31.02 23.37
C THR A 47 9.35 -30.88 24.24
N GLY A 48 9.35 -29.89 25.15
CA GLY A 48 10.47 -29.62 26.06
C GLY A 48 10.17 -28.52 27.04
N LYS A 49 11.17 -28.10 27.83
CA LYS A 49 11.04 -27.05 28.85
C LYS A 49 10.68 -25.70 28.24
N ASP A 50 11.23 -25.40 27.06
CA ASP A 50 11.10 -24.11 26.37
C ASP A 50 10.63 -24.30 24.91
N SER A 51 9.93 -25.39 24.60
CA SER A 51 9.50 -25.73 23.26
C SER A 51 8.18 -26.51 23.23
N ALA A 52 7.38 -26.22 22.20
CA ALA A 52 6.16 -26.92 21.86
C ALA A 52 6.07 -27.13 20.34
N CYS A 53 5.18 -28.00 19.89
CA CYS A 53 4.88 -28.14 18.45
C CYS A 53 3.38 -28.18 18.19
N MET A 54 3.00 -27.79 16.97
CA MET A 54 1.63 -27.87 16.47
C MET A 54 1.64 -28.37 15.02
N ALA A 55 0.69 -29.24 14.67
CA ALA A 55 0.56 -29.70 13.29
C ALA A 55 0.28 -28.50 12.35
N ALA A 56 1.02 -28.41 11.23
CA ALA A 56 0.90 -27.28 10.31
C ALA A 56 -0.48 -27.17 9.66
N ALA A 57 -1.22 -28.29 9.57
CA ALA A 57 -2.58 -28.31 9.04
C ALA A 57 -3.59 -27.53 9.88
N VAL A 58 -3.39 -27.43 11.20
CA VAL A 58 -4.27 -26.69 12.12
C VAL A 58 -3.71 -25.33 12.53
N PHE A 59 -2.42 -25.08 12.24
CA PHE A 59 -1.77 -23.83 12.60
C PHE A 59 -2.22 -22.66 11.72
N LYS A 60 -2.83 -21.65 12.34
CA LYS A 60 -3.14 -20.36 11.69
C LYS A 60 -2.37 -19.25 12.39
N LEU A 61 -1.44 -18.63 11.65
CA LEU A 61 -0.59 -17.57 12.22
C LEU A 61 -1.40 -16.37 12.75
N SER A 62 -2.52 -16.01 12.12
CA SER A 62 -3.39 -14.93 12.60
C SER A 62 -3.88 -15.20 14.02
N ASP A 63 -4.45 -16.37 14.23
CA ASP A 63 -5.07 -16.78 15.50
C ASP A 63 -3.98 -16.92 16.59
N PHE A 64 -2.84 -17.51 16.21
CA PHE A 64 -1.67 -17.62 17.08
C PHE A 64 -1.12 -16.23 17.45
N TYR A 65 -0.98 -15.34 16.49
CA TYR A 65 -0.47 -13.98 16.73
C TYR A 65 -1.42 -13.18 17.63
N ASP A 66 -2.72 -13.23 17.39
CA ASP A 66 -3.72 -12.51 18.19
C ASP A 66 -3.72 -12.99 19.65
N ARG A 67 -3.51 -14.29 19.89
CA ARG A 67 -3.49 -14.89 21.22
C ARG A 67 -2.21 -14.60 22.01
N TYR A 68 -1.05 -14.69 21.37
CA TYR A 68 0.26 -14.62 22.06
C TYR A 68 0.96 -13.26 21.97
N SER A 69 0.62 -12.40 21.03
CA SER A 69 1.25 -11.08 20.88
C SER A 69 1.09 -10.14 22.10
N PRO A 70 0.06 -10.26 22.96
CA PRO A 70 0.02 -9.50 24.21
C PRO A 70 1.12 -9.90 25.20
N HIS A 71 1.56 -11.14 25.15
CA HIS A 71 2.46 -11.77 26.14
C HIS A 71 3.91 -11.87 25.66
N ALA A 72 4.13 -11.94 24.34
CA ALA A 72 5.45 -12.16 23.74
C ALA A 72 5.66 -11.38 22.43
N TYR A 73 6.93 -11.14 22.10
CA TYR A 73 7.35 -10.85 20.74
C TYR A 73 7.38 -12.15 19.93
N ILE A 74 6.72 -12.17 18.75
CA ILE A 74 6.61 -13.38 17.93
C ILE A 74 7.44 -13.20 16.66
N ASP A 75 8.51 -13.98 16.53
CA ASP A 75 9.28 -14.11 15.28
C ASP A 75 8.76 -15.30 14.48
N TYR A 76 8.11 -15.02 13.38
CA TYR A 76 7.57 -15.98 12.43
C TYR A 76 8.33 -16.01 11.09
N SER A 77 9.48 -15.36 11.02
CA SER A 77 10.29 -15.24 9.79
C SER A 77 10.72 -16.60 9.22
N ARG A 78 10.86 -17.62 10.08
CA ARG A 78 11.29 -18.97 9.74
C ARG A 78 10.15 -19.91 9.33
N VAL A 79 8.89 -19.56 9.60
CA VAL A 79 7.70 -20.32 9.17
C VAL A 79 7.27 -19.92 7.76
N TYR A 80 7.40 -18.64 7.43
CA TYR A 80 7.12 -18.11 6.11
C TYR A 80 8.40 -17.99 5.29
N VAL A 81 9.01 -19.11 4.94
CA VAL A 81 9.98 -19.12 3.84
C VAL A 81 9.20 -18.71 2.59
N ARG A 82 9.36 -17.45 2.17
CA ARG A 82 8.92 -17.03 0.83
C ARG A 82 9.78 -17.81 -0.14
N HIS A 83 9.27 -18.93 -0.66
CA HIS A 83 9.83 -19.46 -1.89
C HIS A 83 9.80 -18.34 -2.91
N PRO A 84 10.95 -17.88 -3.42
CA PRO A 84 10.95 -16.89 -4.47
C PRO A 84 10.13 -17.50 -5.61
N ARG A 85 9.02 -16.85 -5.97
CA ARG A 85 8.27 -17.28 -7.16
C ARG A 85 9.28 -17.35 -8.28
N PRO A 86 9.32 -18.44 -9.07
CA PRO A 86 10.26 -18.54 -10.17
C PRO A 86 10.14 -17.27 -11.01
N LYS A 87 11.28 -16.63 -11.27
CA LYS A 87 11.31 -15.43 -12.12
C LYS A 87 10.74 -15.85 -13.45
N ARG A 88 9.57 -15.32 -13.84
CA ARG A 88 9.05 -15.54 -15.19
C ARG A 88 10.08 -14.99 -16.15
N GLU A 89 10.63 -15.85 -16.99
CA GLU A 89 11.40 -15.42 -18.14
C GLU A 89 10.42 -14.78 -19.13
N TYR A 90 10.65 -13.52 -19.43
CA TYR A 90 9.82 -12.77 -20.35
C TYR A 90 10.52 -12.73 -21.71
N THR A 91 9.96 -13.41 -22.70
CA THR A 91 10.40 -13.26 -24.11
C THR A 91 9.78 -11.98 -24.64
N LEU A 92 10.59 -10.94 -24.77
CA LEU A 92 10.19 -9.65 -25.33
C LEU A 92 10.95 -9.37 -26.59
N PRO A 93 10.35 -8.65 -27.56
CA PRO A 93 11.06 -8.17 -28.73
C PRO A 93 12.20 -7.24 -28.37
N GLU A 94 13.25 -7.28 -29.16
CA GLU A 94 14.39 -6.38 -29.08
C GLU A 94 13.94 -4.91 -29.15
N GLY A 95 14.58 -4.04 -28.37
CA GLY A 95 14.30 -2.61 -28.32
C GLY A 95 13.12 -2.22 -27.40
N TYR A 96 12.32 -3.18 -26.90
CA TYR A 96 11.15 -2.84 -26.09
C TYR A 96 11.51 -2.30 -24.70
N LEU A 97 12.41 -2.97 -24.00
CA LEU A 97 12.86 -2.53 -22.67
C LEU A 97 13.81 -1.34 -22.78
N GLU A 98 14.72 -1.39 -23.72
CA GLU A 98 15.72 -0.36 -24.00
C GLU A 98 15.06 1.00 -24.24
N LEU A 99 13.98 1.02 -25.03
CA LEU A 99 13.25 2.26 -25.32
C LEU A 99 12.48 2.78 -24.10
N LEU A 100 11.93 1.90 -23.24
CA LEU A 100 11.33 2.30 -21.98
C LEU A 100 12.35 2.95 -21.04
N GLU A 101 13.57 2.41 -20.98
CA GLU A 101 14.67 2.94 -20.18
C GLU A 101 15.20 4.26 -20.76
N GLN A 102 15.43 4.34 -22.08
CA GLN A 102 15.82 5.57 -22.77
C GLN A 102 14.82 6.71 -22.54
N LYS A 103 13.52 6.42 -22.56
CA LYS A 103 12.45 7.37 -22.25
C LYS A 103 12.30 7.63 -20.75
N ARG A 104 13.17 7.08 -19.90
CA ARG A 104 13.20 7.26 -18.44
C ARG A 104 11.86 6.96 -17.75
N TYR A 105 11.17 5.90 -18.20
CA TYR A 105 10.00 5.41 -17.49
C TYR A 105 10.38 4.94 -16.08
N SER A 106 9.44 5.10 -15.12
CA SER A 106 9.70 4.65 -13.75
C SER A 106 9.91 3.12 -13.69
N PRO A 107 10.74 2.59 -12.76
CA PRO A 107 10.94 1.15 -12.62
C PRO A 107 9.65 0.36 -12.45
N SER A 108 8.64 0.94 -11.78
CA SER A 108 7.32 0.31 -11.63
C SER A 108 6.55 0.27 -12.95
N THR A 109 6.66 1.30 -13.80
CA THR A 109 6.04 1.33 -15.13
C THR A 109 6.70 0.31 -16.03
N ILE A 110 8.03 0.26 -16.06
CA ILE A 110 8.80 -0.74 -16.84
C ILE A 110 8.40 -2.15 -16.44
N LYS A 111 8.32 -2.43 -15.12
CA LYS A 111 7.89 -3.74 -14.60
C LYS A 111 6.48 -4.09 -15.06
N THR A 112 5.55 -3.14 -15.04
CA THR A 112 4.15 -3.35 -15.45
C THR A 112 4.05 -3.58 -16.95
N TYR A 113 4.70 -2.73 -17.76
CA TYR A 113 4.70 -2.84 -19.22
C TYR A 113 5.34 -4.15 -19.67
N ARG A 114 6.48 -4.53 -19.07
CA ARG A 114 7.13 -5.80 -19.31
C ARG A 114 6.18 -6.98 -19.08
N ALA A 115 5.52 -7.02 -17.92
CA ALA A 115 4.61 -8.10 -17.58
C ALA A 115 3.40 -8.16 -18.54
N TYR A 116 2.79 -7.03 -18.82
CA TYR A 116 1.59 -6.98 -19.67
C TYR A 116 1.88 -7.26 -21.13
N PHE A 117 3.01 -6.77 -21.64
CA PHE A 117 3.39 -7.04 -23.02
C PHE A 117 3.87 -8.47 -23.19
N SER A 118 4.56 -9.04 -22.22
CA SER A 118 4.93 -10.45 -22.23
C SER A 118 3.71 -11.40 -22.25
N ASP A 119 2.66 -11.08 -21.46
CA ASP A 119 1.39 -11.83 -21.50
C ASP A 119 0.76 -11.78 -22.92
N PHE A 120 0.89 -10.65 -23.61
CA PHE A 120 0.41 -10.49 -24.99
C PHE A 120 1.23 -11.33 -25.98
N VAL A 121 2.56 -11.32 -25.88
CA VAL A 121 3.46 -12.14 -26.70
C VAL A 121 3.19 -13.63 -26.49
N GLU A 122 3.02 -14.07 -25.23
CA GLU A 122 2.74 -15.46 -24.90
C GLU A 122 1.36 -15.92 -25.44
N TYR A 123 0.35 -15.05 -25.38
CA TYR A 123 -0.97 -15.36 -25.99
C TYR A 123 -0.88 -15.60 -27.48
N HIS A 124 0.00 -14.90 -28.18
CA HIS A 124 0.24 -15.03 -29.61
C HIS A 124 1.44 -15.94 -29.97
N LYS A 125 1.86 -16.81 -29.04
CA LYS A 125 2.95 -17.74 -29.27
C LYS A 125 2.79 -18.52 -30.56
N GLY A 126 3.86 -18.60 -31.36
CA GLY A 126 3.84 -19.20 -32.70
C GLY A 126 3.39 -18.29 -33.85
N ARG A 127 2.94 -17.05 -33.54
CA ARG A 127 2.61 -16.04 -34.54
C ARG A 127 3.63 -14.90 -34.54
N ASN A 128 3.89 -14.34 -35.70
CA ASN A 128 4.71 -13.14 -35.80
C ASN A 128 3.91 -11.93 -35.28
N ILE A 129 4.30 -11.37 -34.12
CA ILE A 129 3.61 -10.23 -33.49
C ILE A 129 3.65 -8.97 -34.35
N ASP A 130 4.66 -8.80 -35.23
CA ASP A 130 4.80 -7.65 -36.12
C ASP A 130 3.72 -7.62 -37.21
N ARG A 131 3.12 -8.77 -37.52
CA ARG A 131 2.09 -8.93 -38.54
C ARG A 131 0.66 -8.96 -37.98
N LEU A 132 0.50 -8.82 -36.67
CA LEU A 132 -0.81 -8.79 -36.04
C LEU A 132 -1.56 -7.52 -36.43
N LYS A 133 -2.85 -7.70 -36.76
CA LYS A 133 -3.77 -6.62 -37.08
C LYS A 133 -4.49 -6.14 -35.82
N VAL A 134 -5.12 -4.96 -35.89
CA VAL A 134 -5.96 -4.41 -34.80
C VAL A 134 -7.04 -5.41 -34.35
N ALA A 135 -7.60 -6.19 -35.28
CA ALA A 135 -8.58 -7.23 -34.95
C ALA A 135 -8.00 -8.33 -34.03
N ASP A 136 -6.74 -8.72 -34.23
CA ASP A 136 -6.07 -9.71 -33.35
C ASP A 136 -5.85 -9.15 -31.94
N ILE A 137 -5.46 -7.88 -31.84
CA ILE A 137 -5.29 -7.18 -30.58
C ILE A 137 -6.63 -7.09 -29.85
N ASN A 138 -7.72 -6.69 -30.53
CA ASN A 138 -9.06 -6.61 -29.96
C ASN A 138 -9.55 -7.99 -29.50
N ARG A 139 -9.24 -9.07 -30.21
CA ARG A 139 -9.56 -10.44 -29.79
C ARG A 139 -8.83 -10.82 -28.50
N TYR A 140 -7.55 -10.45 -28.36
CA TYR A 140 -6.82 -10.64 -27.10
C TYR A 140 -7.43 -9.84 -25.95
N ILE A 141 -7.81 -8.59 -26.19
CA ILE A 141 -8.47 -7.76 -25.16
C ILE A 141 -9.81 -8.39 -24.76
N LEU A 142 -10.60 -8.88 -25.70
CA LEU A 142 -11.86 -9.57 -25.43
C LEU A 142 -11.64 -10.84 -24.61
N TYR A 143 -10.61 -11.64 -24.93
CA TYR A 143 -10.21 -12.79 -24.11
C TYR A 143 -9.87 -12.38 -22.67
N LEU A 144 -9.13 -11.29 -22.47
CA LEU A 144 -8.78 -10.80 -21.14
C LEU A 144 -10.01 -10.35 -20.34
N VAL A 145 -10.98 -9.73 -21.00
CA VAL A 145 -12.23 -9.28 -20.37
C VAL A 145 -13.10 -10.47 -19.99
N ASN A 146 -13.35 -11.39 -20.92
CA ASN A 146 -14.30 -12.48 -20.74
C ASN A 146 -13.74 -13.62 -19.90
N GLU A 147 -12.50 -14.06 -20.17
CA GLU A 147 -11.90 -15.23 -19.52
C GLU A 147 -11.10 -14.85 -18.26
N LYS A 148 -10.33 -13.77 -18.32
CA LYS A 148 -9.49 -13.35 -17.19
C LYS A 148 -10.18 -12.35 -16.27
N LYS A 149 -11.33 -11.82 -16.65
CA LYS A 149 -12.18 -10.87 -15.90
C LYS A 149 -11.36 -9.71 -15.32
N ILE A 150 -10.48 -9.14 -16.17
CA ILE A 150 -9.61 -8.02 -15.75
C ILE A 150 -10.43 -6.74 -15.54
N SER A 151 -9.94 -5.84 -14.67
CA SER A 151 -10.58 -4.55 -14.46
C SER A 151 -10.36 -3.60 -15.67
N VAL A 152 -11.23 -2.60 -15.81
CA VAL A 152 -11.13 -1.52 -16.82
C VAL A 152 -9.74 -0.86 -16.82
N SER A 153 -9.22 -0.55 -15.63
CA SER A 153 -7.88 0.04 -15.49
C SER A 153 -6.77 -0.90 -15.97
N GLN A 154 -6.87 -2.20 -15.67
CA GLN A 154 -5.90 -3.19 -16.17
C GLN A 154 -6.00 -3.34 -17.70
N GLN A 155 -7.21 -3.32 -18.26
CA GLN A 155 -7.41 -3.35 -19.71
C GLN A 155 -6.70 -2.15 -20.38
N ASN A 156 -6.95 -0.94 -19.91
CA ASN A 156 -6.36 0.27 -20.46
C ASN A 156 -4.83 0.30 -20.31
N MET A 157 -4.29 -0.19 -19.21
CA MET A 157 -2.84 -0.31 -19.00
C MET A 157 -2.20 -1.33 -19.95
N ARG A 158 -2.86 -2.49 -20.22
CA ARG A 158 -2.38 -3.47 -21.19
C ARG A 158 -2.41 -2.92 -22.62
N ILE A 159 -3.47 -2.20 -22.98
CA ILE A 159 -3.55 -1.49 -24.27
C ILE A 159 -2.38 -0.50 -24.41
N ASN A 160 -2.07 0.26 -23.35
CA ASN A 160 -0.94 1.20 -23.37
C ASN A 160 0.40 0.47 -23.60
N ALA A 161 0.64 -0.68 -22.97
CA ALA A 161 1.85 -1.48 -23.15
C ALA A 161 1.95 -2.04 -24.58
N ILE A 162 0.84 -2.48 -25.18
CA ILE A 162 0.77 -2.96 -26.56
C ILE A 162 1.00 -1.81 -27.54
N LYS A 163 0.29 -0.68 -27.35
CA LYS A 163 0.46 0.52 -28.19
C LYS A 163 1.88 1.05 -28.14
N PHE A 164 2.55 1.01 -26.98
CA PHE A 164 3.94 1.42 -26.86
C PHE A 164 4.85 0.63 -27.82
N TYR A 165 4.63 -0.68 -27.95
CA TYR A 165 5.40 -1.49 -28.91
C TYR A 165 5.17 -1.02 -30.34
N TYR A 166 3.94 -1.02 -30.81
CA TYR A 166 3.64 -0.74 -32.20
C TYR A 166 3.89 0.73 -32.59
N GLU A 167 3.61 1.68 -31.72
CA GLU A 167 3.75 3.10 -32.02
C GLU A 167 5.16 3.65 -31.78
N GLN A 168 5.87 3.10 -30.78
CA GLN A 168 7.14 3.68 -30.36
C GLN A 168 8.34 2.81 -30.72
N VAL A 169 8.25 1.50 -30.58
CA VAL A 169 9.34 0.58 -30.90
C VAL A 169 9.39 0.31 -32.41
N LYS A 170 8.24 0.04 -33.02
CA LYS A 170 8.13 -0.22 -34.47
C LYS A 170 7.98 1.04 -35.31
N GLY A 171 7.81 2.20 -34.73
CA GLY A 171 7.64 3.46 -35.47
C GLY A 171 6.35 3.57 -36.26
N GLY A 172 5.34 2.75 -35.93
CA GLY A 172 4.04 2.76 -36.59
C GLY A 172 3.26 4.07 -36.34
N LYS A 173 2.48 4.53 -37.33
CA LYS A 173 1.66 5.74 -37.18
C LYS A 173 0.65 5.57 -36.06
N ARG A 174 0.53 6.54 -35.17
CA ARG A 174 -0.40 6.57 -34.02
C ARG A 174 -1.86 6.31 -34.42
N GLN A 175 -2.28 6.76 -35.59
CA GLN A 175 -3.62 6.55 -36.13
C GLN A 175 -3.94 5.08 -36.46
N TYR A 176 -2.95 4.27 -36.83
CA TYR A 176 -3.18 2.87 -37.22
C TYR A 176 -3.72 2.02 -36.06
N TYR A 177 -3.31 2.33 -34.83
CA TYR A 177 -3.74 1.60 -33.62
C TYR A 177 -4.86 2.35 -32.83
N GLY A 178 -5.48 3.34 -33.45
CA GLY A 178 -6.65 4.04 -32.90
C GLY A 178 -7.88 3.15 -32.74
N GLY A 179 -8.01 2.12 -33.60
CA GLY A 179 -9.11 1.15 -33.56
C GLY A 179 -9.06 0.12 -32.42
N ILE A 180 -8.08 0.19 -31.49
CA ILE A 180 -8.06 -0.67 -30.31
C ILE A 180 -9.12 -0.18 -29.33
N THR A 181 -10.11 -1.03 -29.04
CA THR A 181 -11.24 -0.71 -28.17
C THR A 181 -10.82 -0.51 -26.72
N ARG A 182 -11.02 0.70 -26.20
CA ARG A 182 -10.78 1.03 -24.79
C ARG A 182 -12.07 0.98 -23.99
N ALA A 183 -11.98 0.47 -22.78
CA ALA A 183 -13.10 0.57 -21.85
C ALA A 183 -13.24 2.01 -21.33
N LYS A 184 -14.48 2.48 -21.20
CA LYS A 184 -14.80 3.77 -20.60
C LYS A 184 -14.53 3.68 -19.09
N GLU A 185 -13.72 4.61 -18.59
CA GLU A 185 -13.49 4.73 -17.15
C GLU A 185 -14.55 5.65 -16.55
N TYR A 186 -15.26 5.12 -15.56
CA TYR A 186 -16.14 5.93 -14.72
C TYR A 186 -15.32 6.46 -13.55
N LYS A 187 -15.34 7.79 -13.39
CA LYS A 187 -14.73 8.41 -12.20
C LYS A 187 -15.59 8.07 -11.00
N THR A 188 -15.08 7.26 -10.11
CA THR A 188 -15.72 7.02 -8.81
C THR A 188 -15.35 8.12 -7.85
N VAL A 189 -16.33 8.57 -7.05
CA VAL A 189 -16.09 9.48 -5.95
C VAL A 189 -15.15 8.80 -4.96
N PRO A 190 -14.06 9.46 -4.51
CA PRO A 190 -13.14 8.86 -3.56
C PRO A 190 -13.86 8.51 -2.25
N GLU A 191 -13.62 7.30 -1.76
CA GLU A 191 -14.03 6.93 -0.41
C GLU A 191 -13.16 7.65 0.62
N VAL A 192 -13.77 8.22 1.64
CA VAL A 192 -13.11 8.96 2.72
C VAL A 192 -13.48 8.35 4.08
N LEU A 193 -12.53 8.41 5.02
CA LEU A 193 -12.75 8.06 6.41
C LEU A 193 -13.20 9.32 7.17
N SER A 194 -14.18 9.20 8.04
CA SER A 194 -14.54 10.25 8.98
C SER A 194 -13.41 10.51 9.99
N LYS A 195 -13.40 11.70 10.61
CA LYS A 195 -12.43 12.03 11.67
C LYS A 195 -12.47 11.03 12.82
N ASN A 196 -13.67 10.53 13.17
CA ASN A 196 -13.85 9.53 14.21
C ASN A 196 -13.27 8.16 13.84
N GLU A 197 -13.43 7.73 12.58
CA GLU A 197 -12.82 6.48 12.10
C GLU A 197 -11.29 6.56 12.11
N ILE A 198 -10.73 7.68 11.66
CA ILE A 198 -9.28 7.91 11.71
C ILE A 198 -8.77 7.86 13.15
N LYS A 199 -9.47 8.53 14.07
CA LYS A 199 -9.13 8.48 15.50
C LYS A 199 -9.13 7.05 16.02
N ARG A 200 -10.22 6.29 15.78
CA ARG A 200 -10.30 4.88 16.18
C ARG A 200 -9.18 4.02 15.59
N ILE A 201 -8.78 4.24 14.34
CA ILE A 201 -7.65 3.54 13.73
C ILE A 201 -6.35 3.85 14.46
N LEU A 202 -6.08 5.13 14.73
CA LEU A 202 -4.87 5.57 15.43
C LEU A 202 -4.80 5.02 16.85
N ASP A 203 -5.92 4.97 17.57
CA ASP A 203 -6.01 4.42 18.92
C ASP A 203 -5.66 2.90 18.98
N GLN A 204 -5.77 2.17 17.87
CA GLN A 204 -5.34 0.76 17.78
C GLN A 204 -3.84 0.56 17.55
N LEU A 205 -3.09 1.63 17.32
CA LEU A 205 -1.66 1.56 17.00
C LEU A 205 -0.80 1.76 18.25
N SER A 206 -0.48 0.66 18.94
CA SER A 206 0.38 0.68 20.14
C SER A 206 1.84 0.96 19.82
N ASN A 207 2.32 0.61 18.62
CA ASN A 207 3.69 0.87 18.19
C ASN A 207 3.83 2.31 17.71
N ILE A 208 4.70 3.10 18.36
CA ILE A 208 4.89 4.53 18.05
C ILE A 208 5.33 4.79 16.61
N LYS A 209 6.15 3.91 16.01
CA LYS A 209 6.54 4.01 14.59
C LYS A 209 5.33 3.94 13.69
N HIS A 210 4.47 2.95 13.89
CA HIS A 210 3.26 2.77 13.09
C HIS A 210 2.27 3.93 13.29
N HIS A 211 2.11 4.39 14.52
CA HIS A 211 1.28 5.55 14.84
C HIS A 211 1.77 6.80 14.11
N CYS A 212 3.07 7.14 14.20
CA CYS A 212 3.66 8.26 13.49
C CYS A 212 3.51 8.15 11.95
N MET A 213 3.68 6.93 11.39
CA MET A 213 3.55 6.71 9.94
C MET A 213 2.12 7.01 9.46
N ILE A 214 1.12 6.45 10.12
CA ILE A 214 -0.29 6.63 9.73
C ILE A 214 -0.73 8.08 9.99
N SER A 215 -0.34 8.67 11.12
CA SER A 215 -0.60 10.08 11.44
C SER A 215 -0.01 11.03 10.40
N LEU A 216 1.24 10.81 9.95
CA LEU A 216 1.86 11.62 8.89
C LEU A 216 1.14 11.49 7.55
N VAL A 217 0.72 10.28 7.15
CA VAL A 217 -0.04 10.12 5.90
C VAL A 217 -1.31 10.95 5.93
N TYR A 218 -2.02 10.93 7.05
CA TYR A 218 -3.26 11.67 7.20
C TYR A 218 -3.03 13.17 7.35
N SER A 219 -2.17 13.60 8.29
CA SER A 219 -2.03 15.02 8.65
C SER A 219 -1.26 15.86 7.62
N ALA A 220 -0.39 15.24 6.82
CA ALA A 220 0.39 15.90 5.77
C ALA A 220 -0.03 15.47 4.34
N GLY A 221 -1.06 14.66 4.20
CA GLY A 221 -1.58 14.21 2.91
C GLY A 221 -0.57 13.45 2.05
N LEU A 222 0.28 12.63 2.65
CA LEU A 222 1.37 11.95 1.95
C LEU A 222 0.88 10.81 1.05
N ARG A 223 1.53 10.65 -0.11
CA ARG A 223 1.47 9.39 -0.84
C ARG A 223 2.29 8.32 -0.10
N ARG A 224 1.91 7.05 -0.21
CA ARG A 224 2.66 5.94 0.39
C ARG A 224 4.16 5.98 0.08
N SER A 225 4.52 6.20 -1.18
CA SER A 225 5.92 6.29 -1.60
C SER A 225 6.64 7.52 -1.03
N GLU A 226 5.95 8.64 -0.86
CA GLU A 226 6.50 9.84 -0.25
C GLU A 226 6.83 9.60 1.22
N LEU A 227 5.90 9.01 2.00
CA LEU A 227 6.14 8.63 3.39
C LEU A 227 7.38 7.74 3.55
N LEU A 228 7.49 6.69 2.71
CA LEU A 228 8.57 5.71 2.82
C LEU A 228 9.94 6.25 2.40
N ASN A 229 9.95 7.34 1.65
CA ASN A 229 11.16 8.02 1.19
C ASN A 229 11.52 9.26 2.03
N LEU A 230 10.78 9.57 3.10
CA LEU A 230 11.15 10.64 4.01
C LEU A 230 12.45 10.31 4.74
N THR A 231 13.26 11.33 4.92
CA THR A 231 14.45 11.30 5.77
C THR A 231 14.22 12.15 7.02
N PRO A 232 14.99 11.97 8.10
CA PRO A 232 14.89 12.84 9.28
C PRO A 232 15.05 14.34 8.95
N LYS A 233 15.86 14.68 7.95
CA LYS A 233 16.09 16.06 7.49
C LYS A 233 14.88 16.71 6.81
N ASP A 234 13.87 15.92 6.44
CA ASP A 234 12.66 16.43 5.81
C ASP A 234 11.63 16.95 6.82
N ILE A 235 11.87 16.72 8.13
CA ILE A 235 11.05 17.28 9.21
C ILE A 235 11.66 18.60 9.66
N ASN A 236 10.96 19.69 9.40
CA ASN A 236 11.35 21.02 9.86
C ASN A 236 10.52 21.42 11.09
N SER A 237 11.16 21.38 12.27
CA SER A 237 10.50 21.70 13.54
C SER A 237 10.29 23.20 13.76
N GLU A 238 11.10 24.07 13.14
CA GLU A 238 10.98 25.52 13.27
C GLU A 238 9.82 26.03 12.41
N MET A 239 9.77 25.58 11.15
CA MET A 239 8.72 25.96 10.21
C MET A 239 7.44 25.11 10.35
N MET A 240 7.41 24.18 11.33
CA MET A 240 6.28 23.25 11.52
C MET A 240 5.80 22.61 10.21
N SER A 241 6.75 22.09 9.41
CA SER A 241 6.49 21.59 8.07
C SER A 241 7.24 20.32 7.74
N VAL A 242 6.70 19.57 6.78
CA VAL A 242 7.32 18.38 6.20
C VAL A 242 7.68 18.68 4.75
N ARG A 243 8.95 18.56 4.41
CA ARG A 243 9.43 18.66 3.03
C ARG A 243 9.18 17.34 2.29
N ILE A 244 8.52 17.38 1.17
CA ILE A 244 8.08 16.20 0.44
C ILE A 244 8.62 16.24 -0.98
N MET A 245 9.43 15.25 -1.34
CA MET A 245 9.92 15.09 -2.70
C MET A 245 8.94 14.25 -3.52
N GLY A 246 8.27 14.90 -4.46
CA GLY A 246 7.31 14.26 -5.36
C GLY A 246 7.95 13.65 -6.61
N LYS A 247 7.10 13.11 -7.50
CA LYS A 247 7.52 12.59 -8.80
C LYS A 247 8.14 13.71 -9.65
N GLY A 248 9.27 13.44 -10.29
CA GLY A 248 9.98 14.43 -11.12
C GLY A 248 10.80 15.44 -10.34
N LYS A 249 11.21 15.12 -9.10
CA LYS A 249 12.00 15.98 -8.19
C LYS A 249 11.32 17.30 -7.81
N LYS A 250 9.99 17.40 -8.00
CA LYS A 250 9.24 18.57 -7.50
C LYS A 250 9.15 18.47 -5.98
N CYS A 251 9.58 19.54 -5.30
CA CYS A 251 9.49 19.68 -3.86
C CYS A 251 8.20 20.41 -3.48
N ARG A 252 7.55 19.98 -2.40
CA ARG A 252 6.47 20.71 -1.74
C ARG A 252 6.63 20.63 -0.23
N TYR A 253 5.98 21.52 0.46
CA TYR A 253 5.90 21.51 1.92
C TYR A 253 4.45 21.21 2.34
N SER A 254 4.29 20.45 3.41
CA SER A 254 2.99 20.19 4.03
C SER A 254 3.06 20.44 5.53
N LEU A 255 1.89 20.47 6.15
CA LEU A 255 1.72 20.85 7.55
C LEU A 255 2.24 19.78 8.51
N LEU A 256 2.80 20.22 9.64
CA LEU A 256 3.20 19.38 10.75
C LEU A 256 2.58 19.95 12.04
N SER A 257 1.69 19.17 12.69
CA SER A 257 1.12 19.62 13.95
C SER A 257 2.10 19.48 15.12
N PRO A 258 1.99 20.34 16.18
CA PRO A 258 2.85 20.25 17.37
C PRO A 258 2.78 18.86 18.01
N LYS A 259 1.59 18.30 18.15
CA LYS A 259 1.37 16.97 18.73
C LYS A 259 2.13 15.88 17.95
N LEU A 260 2.03 15.90 16.62
CA LEU A 260 2.73 14.91 15.79
C LEU A 260 4.24 15.10 15.85
N LEU A 261 4.73 16.35 15.95
CA LEU A 261 6.17 16.62 16.13
C LEU A 261 6.69 16.01 17.44
N GLU A 262 5.95 16.11 18.53
CA GLU A 262 6.32 15.47 19.81
C GLU A 262 6.36 13.93 19.69
N GLU A 263 5.38 13.34 19.04
CA GLU A 263 5.34 11.89 18.78
C GLU A 263 6.53 11.45 17.90
N LEU A 264 6.87 12.22 16.86
CA LEU A 264 8.04 11.99 16.01
C LEU A 264 9.36 12.12 16.80
N ARG A 265 9.46 13.08 17.72
CA ARG A 265 10.62 13.22 18.61
C ARG A 265 10.77 12.03 19.56
N ARG A 266 9.66 11.52 20.11
CA ARG A 266 9.65 10.28 20.91
C ARG A 266 10.11 9.09 20.08
N TYR A 267 9.51 8.92 18.91
CA TYR A 267 9.89 7.89 17.94
C TYR A 267 11.39 7.98 17.60
N PHE A 268 11.89 9.17 17.27
CA PHE A 268 13.30 9.37 16.91
C PHE A 268 14.26 9.01 18.06
N ARG A 269 13.92 9.35 19.30
CA ARG A 269 14.74 8.99 20.48
C ARG A 269 14.78 7.47 20.72
N GLU A 270 13.69 6.78 20.44
CA GLU A 270 13.57 5.33 20.66
C GLU A 270 14.25 4.53 19.54
N TYR A 271 13.98 4.88 18.27
CA TYR A 271 14.41 4.09 17.11
C TYR A 271 15.70 4.57 16.46
N ARG A 272 16.10 5.84 16.66
CA ARG A 272 17.31 6.48 16.13
C ARG A 272 17.55 6.19 14.65
N PRO A 273 16.59 6.49 13.76
CA PRO A 273 16.70 6.20 12.34
C PRO A 273 17.88 6.99 11.73
N LYS A 274 18.64 6.32 10.84
CA LYS A 274 19.87 6.88 10.26
C LYS A 274 19.66 7.49 8.88
N LYS A 275 19.05 6.77 7.98
CA LYS A 275 18.89 7.15 6.57
C LYS A 275 17.46 7.57 6.24
N TRP A 276 16.51 6.72 6.54
CA TRP A 276 15.10 6.97 6.26
C TRP A 276 14.38 7.32 7.57
N LEU A 277 13.43 8.23 7.52
CA LEU A 277 12.64 8.56 8.72
C LEU A 277 12.00 7.31 9.33
N PHE A 278 11.51 6.41 8.47
CA PHE A 278 10.97 5.13 8.89
C PHE A 278 11.75 3.97 8.24
N GLU A 279 12.67 3.42 8.98
CA GLU A 279 13.46 2.26 8.56
C GLU A 279 12.71 0.95 8.81
N GLY A 280 12.97 -0.04 7.93
CA GLY A 280 12.47 -1.41 8.05
C GLY A 280 13.21 -2.21 9.12
N GLU A 281 13.11 -3.53 9.03
CA GLU A 281 13.87 -4.47 9.88
C GLU A 281 15.36 -4.41 9.58
N THR A 282 15.72 -4.27 8.31
CA THR A 282 17.12 -4.12 7.88
C THR A 282 17.53 -2.65 7.99
N PRO A 283 18.56 -2.31 8.81
CA PRO A 283 19.07 -0.95 8.94
C PRO A 283 19.43 -0.32 7.59
N GLY A 284 19.08 0.95 7.40
CA GLY A 284 19.37 1.68 6.16
C GLY A 284 18.43 1.34 4.98
N GLN A 285 17.46 0.44 5.15
CA GLN A 285 16.40 0.19 4.19
C GLN A 285 15.10 0.87 4.64
N PRO A 286 14.31 1.42 3.70
CA PRO A 286 13.04 2.04 4.05
C PRO A 286 12.04 0.99 4.53
N TYR A 287 11.07 1.42 5.33
CA TYR A 287 9.99 0.55 5.77
C TYR A 287 9.22 -0.05 4.58
N SER A 288 8.80 -1.30 4.69
CA SER A 288 8.15 -2.02 3.59
C SER A 288 6.75 -1.47 3.27
N ALA A 289 6.51 -1.18 1.99
CA ALA A 289 5.20 -0.73 1.51
C ALA A 289 4.08 -1.74 1.78
N SER A 290 4.38 -3.04 1.73
CA SER A 290 3.43 -4.10 2.05
C SER A 290 3.15 -4.21 3.55
N ALA A 291 4.17 -4.00 4.39
CA ALA A 291 4.01 -3.99 5.84
C ALA A 291 3.12 -2.81 6.28
N LEU A 292 3.35 -1.59 5.74
CA LEU A 292 2.48 -0.45 6.03
C LEU A 292 1.00 -0.72 5.71
N VAL A 293 0.73 -1.36 4.56
CA VAL A 293 -0.64 -1.73 4.17
C VAL A 293 -1.23 -2.75 5.15
N LYS A 294 -0.44 -3.73 5.62
CA LYS A 294 -0.90 -4.71 6.61
C LYS A 294 -1.21 -4.04 7.95
N VAL A 295 -0.33 -3.18 8.44
CA VAL A 295 -0.52 -2.41 9.68
C VAL A 295 -1.81 -1.61 9.64
N LEU A 296 -2.04 -0.84 8.55
CA LEU A 296 -3.27 -0.05 8.41
C LEU A 296 -4.52 -0.92 8.37
N LYS A 297 -4.51 -2.01 7.61
CA LYS A 297 -5.66 -2.92 7.52
C LYS A 297 -5.99 -3.56 8.86
N GLU A 298 -4.97 -3.98 9.59
CA GLU A 298 -5.15 -4.60 10.89
C GLU A 298 -5.67 -3.59 11.92
N ALA A 299 -5.13 -2.37 11.95
CA ALA A 299 -5.64 -1.31 12.79
C ALA A 299 -7.11 -0.95 12.47
N ALA A 300 -7.48 -0.89 11.18
CA ALA A 300 -8.85 -0.64 10.77
C ALA A 300 -9.80 -1.78 11.19
N ARG A 301 -9.36 -3.05 11.07
CA ARG A 301 -10.12 -4.22 11.53
C ARG A 301 -10.37 -4.15 13.06
N ARG A 302 -9.34 -3.87 13.84
CA ARG A 302 -9.45 -3.71 15.31
C ARG A 302 -10.33 -2.53 15.71
N ALA A 303 -10.30 -1.46 14.92
CA ALA A 303 -11.18 -0.30 15.10
C ALA A 303 -12.65 -0.56 14.74
N GLY A 304 -13.01 -1.77 14.29
CA GLY A 304 -14.36 -2.15 13.89
C GLY A 304 -14.84 -1.47 12.60
N ILE A 305 -13.92 -1.12 11.69
CA ILE A 305 -14.27 -0.52 10.40
C ILE A 305 -14.59 -1.62 9.40
N LYS A 306 -15.84 -1.63 8.91
CA LYS A 306 -16.37 -2.71 8.07
C LYS A 306 -15.95 -2.63 6.60
N HIS A 307 -15.71 -1.42 6.08
CA HIS A 307 -15.32 -1.24 4.69
C HIS A 307 -13.80 -1.36 4.51
N ARG A 308 -13.37 -1.54 3.27
CA ARG A 308 -11.96 -1.72 2.95
C ARG A 308 -11.18 -0.42 3.09
N VAL A 309 -10.19 -0.39 4.00
CA VAL A 309 -9.30 0.76 4.20
C VAL A 309 -7.98 0.58 3.45
N HIS A 310 -7.51 1.64 2.80
CA HIS A 310 -6.22 1.68 2.13
C HIS A 310 -5.48 3.02 2.36
N VAL A 311 -4.15 3.02 2.19
CA VAL A 311 -3.30 4.18 2.56
C VAL A 311 -3.71 5.46 1.82
N HIS A 312 -4.15 5.35 0.56
CA HIS A 312 -4.55 6.52 -0.24
C HIS A 312 -5.83 7.17 0.27
N MET A 313 -6.71 6.40 0.92
CA MET A 313 -7.93 6.89 1.54
C MET A 313 -7.65 7.89 2.67
N LEU A 314 -6.57 7.70 3.46
CA LEU A 314 -6.13 8.68 4.45
C LEU A 314 -5.79 10.04 3.83
N ARG A 315 -5.13 10.04 2.66
CA ARG A 315 -4.83 11.26 1.92
C ARG A 315 -6.10 11.88 1.32
N HIS A 316 -7.05 11.09 0.84
CA HIS A 316 -8.34 11.59 0.38
C HIS A 316 -9.11 12.24 1.55
N SER A 317 -9.11 11.59 2.72
CA SER A 317 -9.73 12.13 3.93
C SER A 317 -9.08 13.44 4.38
N PHE A 318 -7.74 13.55 4.32
CA PHE A 318 -7.05 14.81 4.58
C PHE A 318 -7.56 15.94 3.69
N ALA A 319 -7.61 15.72 2.37
CA ALA A 319 -8.06 16.73 1.43
C ALA A 319 -9.53 17.14 1.64
N THR A 320 -10.40 16.14 1.85
CA THR A 320 -11.83 16.40 2.09
C THR A 320 -12.06 17.14 3.40
N HIS A 321 -11.36 16.75 4.48
CA HIS A 321 -11.49 17.42 5.78
C HIS A 321 -10.94 18.85 5.78
N LEU A 322 -9.90 19.15 5.00
CA LEU A 322 -9.44 20.53 4.80
C LEU A 322 -10.50 21.37 4.05
N LEU A 323 -11.09 20.79 3.01
CA LEU A 323 -12.14 21.46 2.25
C LEU A 323 -13.38 21.75 3.13
N GLU A 324 -13.77 20.78 3.97
CA GLU A 324 -14.85 20.94 4.95
C GLU A 324 -14.57 22.00 6.04
N GLN A 325 -13.29 22.28 6.29
CA GLN A 325 -12.84 23.36 7.19
C GLN A 325 -12.75 24.73 6.50
N GLY A 326 -13.12 24.82 5.21
CA GLY A 326 -13.10 26.06 4.44
C GLY A 326 -11.76 26.37 3.75
N THR A 327 -10.80 25.43 3.75
CA THR A 327 -9.55 25.64 3.00
C THR A 327 -9.86 25.64 1.50
N ASP A 328 -9.35 26.64 0.80
CA ASP A 328 -9.56 26.77 -0.64
C ASP A 328 -8.90 25.65 -1.45
N LEU A 329 -9.44 25.38 -2.64
CA LEU A 329 -9.05 24.26 -3.47
C LEU A 329 -7.60 24.38 -3.99
N HIS A 330 -7.11 25.60 -4.19
CA HIS A 330 -5.76 25.87 -4.69
C HIS A 330 -4.71 25.53 -3.60
N THR A 331 -4.95 25.97 -2.37
CA THR A 331 -4.12 25.60 -1.21
C THR A 331 -4.08 24.09 -1.01
N ILE A 332 -5.22 23.38 -1.13
CA ILE A 332 -5.27 21.91 -1.06
C ILE A 332 -4.47 21.29 -2.21
N GLN A 333 -4.57 21.85 -3.42
CA GLN A 333 -3.79 21.39 -4.57
C GLN A 333 -2.28 21.48 -4.31
N GLU A 334 -1.81 22.61 -3.77
CA GLU A 334 -0.40 22.84 -3.42
C GLU A 334 0.07 21.85 -2.35
N LEU A 335 -0.66 21.73 -1.24
CA LEU A 335 -0.37 20.81 -0.15
C LEU A 335 -0.28 19.35 -0.63
N LEU A 336 -1.13 18.96 -1.57
CA LEU A 336 -1.12 17.63 -2.15
C LEU A 336 -0.06 17.46 -3.26
N GLY A 337 0.39 18.56 -3.89
CA GLY A 337 1.27 18.53 -5.05
C GLY A 337 0.61 17.87 -6.26
N HIS A 338 -0.62 18.31 -6.58
CA HIS A 338 -1.31 17.92 -7.80
C HIS A 338 -0.94 18.87 -8.94
N ASN A 339 -0.48 18.34 -10.07
CA ASN A 339 -0.12 19.14 -11.24
C ASN A 339 -1.34 19.73 -11.94
N ASP A 340 -2.52 19.13 -11.79
CA ASP A 340 -3.77 19.54 -12.41
C ASP A 340 -4.84 19.71 -11.33
N ILE A 341 -5.49 20.88 -11.31
CA ILE A 341 -6.56 21.21 -10.38
C ILE A 341 -7.74 20.23 -10.48
N LYS A 342 -7.98 19.67 -11.69
CA LYS A 342 -9.01 18.64 -11.90
C LYS A 342 -8.84 17.41 -11.01
N THR A 343 -7.59 17.11 -10.60
CA THR A 343 -7.30 16.02 -9.66
C THR A 343 -7.75 16.36 -8.23
N THR A 344 -7.75 17.65 -7.88
CA THR A 344 -8.19 18.14 -6.56
C THR A 344 -9.70 18.40 -6.55
N ALA A 345 -10.26 18.83 -7.67
CA ALA A 345 -11.69 19.10 -7.80
C ALA A 345 -12.61 17.88 -7.50
N ILE A 346 -12.06 16.66 -7.55
CA ILE A 346 -12.81 15.45 -7.15
C ILE A 346 -13.30 15.50 -5.70
N TYR A 347 -12.60 16.24 -4.82
CA TYR A 347 -12.98 16.38 -3.41
C TYR A 347 -14.19 17.28 -3.18
N LEU A 348 -14.55 18.15 -4.12
CA LEU A 348 -15.79 18.93 -4.08
C LEU A 348 -17.02 18.01 -4.00
N HIS A 349 -16.98 16.89 -4.71
CA HIS A 349 -18.09 15.92 -4.70
C HIS A 349 -18.17 15.06 -3.43
N THR A 350 -17.14 15.08 -2.59
CA THR A 350 -17.08 14.30 -1.33
C THR A 350 -17.36 15.14 -0.09
N SER A 351 -17.19 16.46 -0.18
CA SER A 351 -17.32 17.36 0.96
C SER A 351 -18.80 17.60 1.31
N ASN A 352 -19.14 17.50 2.58
CA ASN A 352 -20.48 17.78 3.09
C ASN A 352 -20.83 19.27 3.00
N ALA A 353 -19.83 20.15 3.12
CA ALA A 353 -20.03 21.60 2.96
C ALA A 353 -20.54 21.96 1.56
N HIS A 354 -20.00 21.30 0.52
CA HIS A 354 -20.46 21.51 -0.86
C HIS A 354 -21.88 20.99 -1.08
N LYS A 355 -22.23 19.82 -0.48
CA LYS A 355 -23.58 19.26 -0.54
C LYS A 355 -24.61 20.16 0.17
N ALA A 356 -24.25 20.72 1.31
CA ALA A 356 -25.11 21.67 2.03
C ALA A 356 -25.36 22.94 1.18
N CYS A 357 -24.34 23.52 0.58
CA CYS A 357 -24.46 24.67 -0.30
C CYS A 357 -25.41 24.43 -1.49
N LEU A 358 -25.33 23.25 -2.11
CA LEU A 358 -26.22 22.86 -3.21
C LEU A 358 -27.68 22.70 -2.77
N LEU A 359 -27.92 22.19 -1.55
CA LEU A 359 -29.28 22.08 -1.01
C LEU A 359 -29.89 23.44 -0.75
N TYR A 360 -29.14 24.38 -0.17
CA TYR A 360 -29.63 25.75 0.07
C TYR A 360 -29.88 26.54 -1.22
N THR A 361 -29.17 26.25 -2.31
CA THR A 361 -29.39 26.93 -3.62
C THR A 361 -30.57 26.31 -4.37
N SER A 362 -30.93 25.04 -4.16
CA SER A 362 -32.12 24.43 -4.77
C SER A 362 -33.40 24.92 -4.12
N ASP A 363 -33.44 25.08 -2.79
CA ASP A 363 -34.60 25.59 -2.09
C ASP A 363 -34.89 27.07 -2.41
N ALA A 364 -33.85 27.85 -2.71
CA ALA A 364 -34.01 29.26 -3.16
C ALA A 364 -34.47 29.40 -4.61
N ALA A 365 -34.45 28.34 -5.39
CA ALA A 365 -34.89 28.37 -6.81
C ALA A 365 -36.37 27.98 -6.97
N ASP A 366 -36.95 27.29 -5.99
CA ASP A 366 -38.36 26.87 -6.00
C ASP A 366 -39.32 27.95 -5.43
N ASP A 367 -38.79 29.06 -4.86
CA ASP A 367 -39.59 30.18 -4.31
C ASP A 367 -39.78 31.33 -5.31
N ARG A 368 -39.81 31.05 -6.66
CA ARG A 368 -40.13 32.06 -7.68
C ARG A 368 -41.25 31.59 -8.60
#